data_ec3c84d27c527bcf216c83579c80fe9e
#
_entry.id   ec3c84d27c527bcf216c83579c80fe9e
#
_cell.length_a   1.000
_cell.length_b   1.000
_cell.length_c   1.000
_cell.angle_alpha   90.00
_cell.angle_beta   90.00
_cell.angle_gamma   90.00
#
_symmetry.space_group_name_H-M   'P 1'
#
loop_
_entity.id
_entity.type
_entity.pdbx_description
1 polymer ?
#
loop_
_entity_poly.entity_id
_entity_poly.type
_entity_poly.pdbx_seq_one_letter_code
_entity_poly.pdbx_strand_id
1 'polypeptide(L)'
;VARKNKKQEAPENHERWMVTYADLITLLLIFFVIMYAMSKVDVQKYEVLSQALKFEFMKADTIMPKGMGISGSANPAKGGDDSTKTEQQLREMKEREEQEKKERQLEDLLKKVQVYIEENNLQSQVSAANTPRGVAVTLNDLFLFDLGKADLKPPAVPVLTKLASLFPTLDATVSIEGHTDDLPLVTGSFYKDNWGLSQARSLSVLRYFLYETQLDPKKLVSTAYADTRPVAENNSAENRAKNRRVEIVVLREKPASALQPSGN
;
A
#
# COMPACT_ATOMS: atom_id res chain seq x y z
N VAL A 1 86.65 -23.62 44.50
CA VAL A 1 85.36 -24.24 44.69
C VAL A 1 84.31 -23.29 44.01
N ALA A 2 83.85 -23.64 42.79
CA ALA A 2 82.94 -22.85 42.03
C ALA A 2 81.48 -23.28 42.38
N ARG A 3 80.65 -22.36 42.90
CA ARG A 3 79.26 -22.58 43.16
C ARG A 3 78.50 -22.36 41.85
N LYS A 4 77.87 -23.43 41.32
CA LYS A 4 76.99 -23.45 40.16
C LYS A 4 75.61 -22.91 40.55
N ASN A 5 75.25 -21.72 40.06
CA ASN A 5 73.93 -21.16 40.25
C ASN A 5 72.89 -21.97 39.44
N LYS A 6 71.93 -22.58 40.11
CA LYS A 6 70.79 -23.30 39.55
C LYS A 6 69.78 -22.24 39.15
N LYS A 7 69.54 -22.05 37.83
CA LYS A 7 68.43 -21.25 37.30
C LYS A 7 67.12 -21.90 37.75
N GLN A 8 66.31 -21.18 38.51
CA GLN A 8 64.92 -21.54 38.77
C GLN A 8 64.13 -21.38 37.46
N GLU A 9 63.56 -22.47 36.96
CA GLU A 9 62.57 -22.46 35.87
C GLU A 9 61.32 -21.81 36.41
N ALA A 10 60.81 -20.78 35.65
CA ALA A 10 59.59 -20.14 35.98
C ALA A 10 58.41 -21.13 35.82
N PRO A 11 57.40 -21.08 36.70
CA PRO A 11 56.27 -22.00 36.63
C PRO A 11 55.57 -21.89 35.25
N GLU A 12 55.39 -23.02 34.58
CA GLU A 12 54.60 -23.09 33.34
C GLU A 12 53.15 -22.69 33.63
N ASN A 13 52.74 -21.57 33.04
CA ASN A 13 51.36 -21.06 33.15
C ASN A 13 50.44 -21.96 32.33
N HIS A 14 49.81 -22.95 32.96
CA HIS A 14 48.87 -23.90 32.36
C HIS A 14 47.59 -23.22 31.89
N GLU A 15 47.37 -21.93 32.16
CA GLU A 15 46.13 -21.18 31.79
C GLU A 15 46.26 -20.42 30.47
N ARG A 16 47.39 -20.49 29.77
CA ARG A 16 47.59 -19.75 28.49
C ARG A 16 46.62 -20.19 27.39
N TRP A 17 46.14 -21.42 27.42
CA TRP A 17 45.13 -21.90 26.48
C TRP A 17 43.77 -21.23 26.68
N MET A 18 43.41 -20.79 27.90
CA MET A 18 42.18 -20.12 28.22
C MET A 18 42.11 -18.75 27.55
N VAL A 19 43.24 -18.03 27.45
CA VAL A 19 43.31 -16.72 26.78
C VAL A 19 43.09 -16.89 25.28
N THR A 20 43.70 -17.90 24.65
CA THR A 20 43.52 -18.18 23.21
C THR A 20 42.11 -18.67 22.92
N TYR A 21 41.49 -19.42 23.83
CA TYR A 21 40.10 -19.85 23.71
C TYR A 21 39.11 -18.67 23.85
N ALA A 22 39.34 -17.76 24.81
CA ALA A 22 38.53 -16.56 24.97
C ALA A 22 38.63 -15.64 23.75
N ASP A 23 39.80 -15.47 23.16
CA ASP A 23 40.03 -14.68 21.96
C ASP A 23 39.26 -15.28 20.77
N LEU A 24 39.27 -16.60 20.60
CA LEU A 24 38.54 -17.30 19.55
C LEU A 24 37.01 -17.11 19.68
N ILE A 25 36.47 -17.19 20.92
CA ILE A 25 35.04 -16.97 21.16
C ILE A 25 34.63 -15.50 20.88
N THR A 26 35.47 -14.53 21.29
CA THR A 26 35.20 -13.14 21.07
C THR A 26 35.21 -12.79 19.57
N LEU A 27 36.17 -13.33 18.81
CA LEU A 27 36.22 -13.19 17.37
C LEU A 27 35.00 -13.81 16.67
N LEU A 28 34.57 -14.99 17.14
CA LEU A 28 33.38 -15.67 16.62
C LEU A 28 32.09 -14.88 16.94
N LEU A 29 31.99 -14.30 18.14
CA LEU A 29 30.89 -13.43 18.53
C LEU A 29 30.84 -12.18 17.66
N ILE A 30 31.98 -11.51 17.45
CA ILE A 30 32.07 -10.32 16.58
C ILE A 30 31.65 -10.68 15.15
N PHE A 31 32.09 -11.84 14.65
CA PHE A 31 31.68 -12.31 13.32
C PHE A 31 30.15 -12.48 13.19
N PHE A 32 29.50 -13.10 14.19
CA PHE A 32 28.05 -13.25 14.19
C PHE A 32 27.30 -11.92 14.34
N VAL A 33 27.81 -10.98 15.13
CA VAL A 33 27.25 -9.64 15.27
C VAL A 33 27.32 -8.87 13.93
N ILE A 34 28.45 -8.96 13.23
CA ILE A 34 28.63 -8.33 11.91
C ILE A 34 27.70 -9.00 10.88
N MET A 35 27.65 -10.33 10.84
CA MET A 35 26.74 -11.09 9.96
C MET A 35 25.27 -10.73 10.24
N TYR A 36 24.88 -10.60 11.49
CA TYR A 36 23.53 -10.19 11.88
C TYR A 36 23.24 -8.74 11.47
N ALA A 37 24.19 -7.82 11.66
CA ALA A 37 24.06 -6.43 11.23
C ALA A 37 23.92 -6.32 9.70
N MET A 38 24.74 -7.08 8.95
CA MET A 38 24.67 -7.13 7.48
C MET A 38 23.41 -7.84 6.96
N SER A 39 22.87 -8.80 7.70
CA SER A 39 21.60 -9.49 7.33
C SER A 39 20.38 -8.57 7.35
N LYS A 40 20.45 -7.43 8.03
CA LYS A 40 19.41 -6.38 8.04
C LYS A 40 19.69 -5.24 7.07
N VAL A 41 20.78 -5.28 6.32
CA VAL A 41 21.04 -4.31 5.26
C VAL A 41 20.08 -4.62 4.11
N ASP A 42 19.14 -3.72 3.91
CA ASP A 42 18.18 -3.76 2.82
C ASP A 42 18.96 -3.66 1.50
N VAL A 43 19.10 -4.77 0.80
CA VAL A 43 19.86 -4.88 -0.46
C VAL A 43 19.36 -3.84 -1.46
N GLN A 44 18.07 -3.50 -1.41
CA GLN A 44 17.47 -2.48 -2.26
C GLN A 44 18.01 -1.07 -1.95
N LYS A 45 18.24 -0.74 -0.68
CA LYS A 45 18.84 0.57 -0.32
C LYS A 45 20.30 0.68 -0.71
N TYR A 46 21.04 -0.44 -0.66
CA TYR A 46 22.44 -0.47 -1.10
C TYR A 46 22.55 -0.32 -2.62
N GLU A 47 21.63 -0.93 -3.36
CA GLU A 47 21.56 -0.86 -4.82
C GLU A 47 21.19 0.57 -5.27
N VAL A 48 20.24 1.22 -4.60
CA VAL A 48 19.87 2.62 -4.83
C VAL A 48 21.05 3.58 -4.56
N LEU A 49 21.75 3.38 -3.46
CA LEU A 49 22.92 4.21 -3.10
C LEU A 49 24.06 4.01 -4.10
N SER A 50 24.34 2.79 -4.51
CA SER A 50 25.35 2.43 -5.51
C SER A 50 25.02 3.05 -6.88
N GLN A 51 23.75 3.04 -7.29
CA GLN A 51 23.28 3.63 -8.54
C GLN A 51 23.31 5.16 -8.49
N ALA A 52 22.89 5.78 -7.39
CA ALA A 52 22.97 7.23 -7.18
C ALA A 52 24.43 7.73 -7.24
N LEU A 53 25.34 6.98 -6.62
CA LEU A 53 26.77 7.30 -6.66
C LEU A 53 27.36 7.16 -8.07
N LYS A 54 26.95 6.13 -8.80
CA LYS A 54 27.35 5.90 -10.18
C LYS A 54 26.85 7.00 -11.12
N PHE A 55 25.63 7.49 -10.89
CA PHE A 55 25.04 8.61 -11.64
C PHE A 55 25.78 9.93 -11.40
N GLU A 56 26.14 10.22 -10.14
CA GLU A 56 26.92 11.43 -9.79
C GLU A 56 28.33 11.37 -10.36
N PHE A 57 28.99 10.20 -10.38
CA PHE A 57 30.28 10.01 -11.02
C PHE A 57 30.21 10.16 -12.56
N MET A 58 29.17 9.66 -13.20
CA MET A 58 28.99 9.82 -14.66
C MET A 58 28.69 11.29 -15.06
N LYS A 59 28.00 12.04 -14.19
CA LYS A 59 27.74 13.47 -14.37
C LYS A 59 29.02 14.31 -14.21
N ALA A 60 29.93 13.90 -13.34
CA ALA A 60 31.22 14.52 -13.15
C ALA A 60 32.15 14.31 -14.38
N ASP A 61 32.07 13.18 -15.05
CA ASP A 61 32.85 12.90 -16.28
C ASP A 61 32.42 13.77 -17.47
N THR A 62 31.20 14.31 -17.47
CA THR A 62 30.71 15.19 -18.57
C THR A 62 31.22 16.64 -18.43
N ILE A 63 31.85 17.02 -17.30
CA ILE A 63 32.35 18.38 -17.04
C ILE A 63 33.85 18.50 -17.30
N MET A 64 34.57 17.41 -17.59
CA MET A 64 35.98 17.48 -17.92
C MET A 64 36.21 17.74 -19.43
N PRO A 65 36.97 18.79 -19.81
CA PRO A 65 37.32 19.00 -21.21
C PRO A 65 38.27 17.88 -21.68
N LYS A 66 37.94 17.34 -22.84
CA LYS A 66 38.70 16.31 -23.56
C LYS A 66 40.12 16.84 -23.86
N GLY A 67 41.10 16.46 -23.05
CA GLY A 67 42.47 16.77 -23.32
C GLY A 67 43.47 16.16 -22.35
N MET A 68 44.22 15.23 -22.86
CA MET A 68 45.46 14.60 -22.39
C MET A 68 45.32 13.19 -21.78
N GLY A 69 45.76 12.24 -22.63
CA GLY A 69 45.68 10.81 -22.47
C GLY A 69 46.67 10.24 -21.45
N ILE A 70 46.30 9.06 -21.00
CA ILE A 70 47.26 7.97 -20.74
C ILE A 70 46.71 6.74 -21.48
N SER A 71 47.58 6.23 -22.33
CA SER A 71 47.41 5.08 -23.20
C SER A 71 46.95 3.83 -22.43
N GLY A 72 45.82 3.28 -22.85
CA GLY A 72 45.36 1.95 -22.45
C GLY A 72 44.34 1.47 -23.47
N SER A 73 44.81 0.62 -24.37
CA SER A 73 44.05 -0.04 -25.45
C SER A 73 42.73 -0.64 -24.91
N ALA A 74 41.59 -0.10 -25.33
CA ALA A 74 40.32 -0.78 -25.26
C ALA A 74 39.51 -0.45 -26.54
N ASN A 75 39.15 -1.48 -27.27
CA ASN A 75 38.32 -1.45 -28.45
C ASN A 75 37.04 -0.63 -28.28
N PRO A 76 36.65 0.18 -29.27
CA PRO A 76 35.34 0.79 -29.29
C PRO A 76 34.31 -0.22 -29.77
N ALA A 77 33.77 -1.02 -28.85
CA ALA A 77 32.58 -1.83 -29.15
C ALA A 77 31.35 -0.97 -28.83
N LYS A 78 30.65 -0.57 -29.92
CA LYS A 78 29.24 -0.15 -30.00
C LYS A 78 28.62 0.37 -28.71
N GLY A 79 28.82 1.64 -28.38
CA GLY A 79 28.01 2.39 -27.41
C GLY A 79 26.68 2.82 -28.05
N GLY A 80 25.68 2.00 -27.91
CA GLY A 80 24.31 2.31 -28.27
C GLY A 80 23.43 1.41 -27.42
N ASP A 81 22.80 1.96 -26.39
CA ASP A 81 21.66 1.37 -25.67
C ASP A 81 21.75 1.23 -24.13
N ASP A 82 22.80 1.72 -23.48
CA ASP A 82 22.90 1.55 -22.01
C ASP A 82 22.27 2.72 -21.22
N SER A 83 22.17 3.90 -21.80
CA SER A 83 21.54 5.06 -21.15
C SER A 83 20.02 4.96 -21.05
N THR A 84 19.37 4.38 -22.04
CA THR A 84 17.92 4.13 -22.06
C THR A 84 17.50 3.08 -21.04
N LYS A 85 18.31 2.03 -20.83
CA LYS A 85 18.06 1.01 -19.80
C LYS A 85 18.15 1.57 -18.39
N THR A 86 19.09 2.47 -18.13
CA THR A 86 19.25 3.11 -16.82
C THR A 86 18.08 4.05 -16.51
N GLU A 87 17.59 4.82 -17.48
CA GLU A 87 16.42 5.68 -17.32
C GLU A 87 15.13 4.87 -17.12
N GLN A 88 14.96 3.76 -17.81
CA GLN A 88 13.82 2.85 -17.62
C GLN A 88 13.84 2.24 -16.21
N GLN A 89 14.96 1.74 -15.74
CA GLN A 89 15.10 1.20 -14.38
C GLN A 89 14.79 2.25 -13.30
N LEU A 90 15.24 3.48 -13.49
CA LEU A 90 14.95 4.57 -12.55
C LEU A 90 13.46 4.94 -12.53
N ARG A 91 12.79 4.91 -13.69
CA ARG A 91 11.33 5.12 -13.79
C ARG A 91 10.57 3.99 -13.09
N GLU A 92 10.92 2.73 -13.37
CA GLU A 92 10.32 1.57 -12.71
C GLU A 92 10.48 1.59 -11.18
N MET A 93 11.65 2.02 -10.68
CA MET A 93 11.87 2.16 -9.24
C MET A 93 10.98 3.24 -8.63
N LYS A 94 10.86 4.41 -9.26
CA LYS A 94 9.99 5.49 -8.79
C LYS A 94 8.52 5.06 -8.80
N GLU A 95 8.08 4.38 -9.86
CA GLU A 95 6.71 3.85 -9.96
C GLU A 95 6.42 2.83 -8.84
N ARG A 96 7.39 1.95 -8.52
CA ARG A 96 7.26 1.00 -7.40
C ARG A 96 7.19 1.71 -6.05
N GLU A 97 8.05 2.69 -5.80
CA GLU A 97 8.02 3.49 -4.57
C GLU A 97 6.68 4.23 -4.40
N GLU A 98 6.16 4.82 -5.48
CA GLU A 98 4.85 5.48 -5.47
C GLU A 98 3.72 4.49 -5.21
N GLN A 99 3.76 3.30 -5.81
CA GLN A 99 2.78 2.26 -5.57
C GLN A 99 2.81 1.74 -4.13
N GLU A 100 3.99 1.48 -3.58
CA GLU A 100 4.14 1.08 -2.17
C GLU A 100 3.63 2.16 -1.22
N LYS A 101 3.88 3.44 -1.52
CA LYS A 101 3.37 4.56 -0.74
C LYS A 101 1.84 4.60 -0.77
N LYS A 102 1.23 4.45 -1.95
CA LYS A 102 -0.23 4.40 -2.12
C LYS A 102 -0.84 3.21 -1.38
N GLU A 103 -0.21 2.03 -1.46
CA GLU A 103 -0.69 0.84 -0.74
C GLU A 103 -0.65 1.02 0.79
N ARG A 104 0.44 1.59 1.33
CA ARG A 104 0.53 1.95 2.75
C ARG A 104 -0.56 2.95 3.17
N GLN A 105 -0.88 3.92 2.32
CA GLN A 105 -1.97 4.87 2.59
C GLN A 105 -3.33 4.17 2.65
N LEU A 106 -3.60 3.19 1.77
CA LEU A 106 -4.83 2.40 1.80
C LEU A 106 -4.91 1.50 3.05
N GLU A 107 -3.81 0.89 3.45
CA GLU A 107 -3.73 0.11 4.70
C GLU A 107 -3.99 0.99 5.94
N ASP A 108 -3.41 2.18 5.98
CA ASP A 108 -3.63 3.14 7.07
C ASP A 108 -5.08 3.64 7.10
N LEU A 109 -5.69 3.87 5.93
CA LEU A 109 -7.12 4.19 5.82
C LEU A 109 -7.96 3.05 6.42
N LEU A 110 -7.72 1.81 6.00
CA LEU A 110 -8.44 0.64 6.48
C LEU A 110 -8.37 0.55 8.01
N LYS A 111 -7.18 0.66 8.59
CA LYS A 111 -6.98 0.64 10.05
C LYS A 111 -7.77 1.75 10.75
N LYS A 112 -7.71 2.98 10.25
CA LYS A 112 -8.44 4.13 10.82
C LYS A 112 -9.95 3.91 10.77
N VAL A 113 -10.48 3.37 9.66
CA VAL A 113 -11.90 3.07 9.51
C VAL A 113 -12.31 1.94 10.46
N GLN A 114 -11.52 0.87 10.57
CA GLN A 114 -11.80 -0.25 11.47
C GLN A 114 -11.83 0.19 12.94
N VAL A 115 -10.83 0.98 13.37
CA VAL A 115 -10.80 1.54 14.73
C VAL A 115 -12.05 2.40 14.98
N TYR A 116 -12.43 3.25 14.05
CA TYR A 116 -13.63 4.07 14.19
C TYR A 116 -14.92 3.24 14.31
N ILE A 117 -15.04 2.16 13.51
CA ILE A 117 -16.18 1.22 13.60
C ILE A 117 -16.24 0.57 14.99
N GLU A 118 -15.10 0.14 15.53
CA GLU A 118 -15.02 -0.50 16.86
C GLU A 118 -15.35 0.48 17.99
N GLU A 119 -14.73 1.65 17.99
CA GLU A 119 -14.93 2.68 19.02
C GLU A 119 -16.39 3.18 19.11
N ASN A 120 -17.11 3.16 18.00
CA ASN A 120 -18.50 3.62 17.92
C ASN A 120 -19.54 2.49 17.90
N ASN A 121 -19.13 1.23 18.09
CA ASN A 121 -20.01 0.04 18.09
C ASN A 121 -20.84 -0.10 16.81
N LEU A 122 -20.24 0.17 15.64
CA LEU A 122 -20.91 0.20 14.33
C LEU A 122 -20.79 -1.11 13.56
N GLN A 123 -20.23 -2.19 14.14
CA GLN A 123 -19.89 -3.46 13.45
C GLN A 123 -21.09 -4.14 12.79
N SER A 124 -22.30 -3.92 13.29
CA SER A 124 -23.54 -4.44 12.71
C SER A 124 -24.04 -3.65 11.49
N GLN A 125 -23.54 -2.44 11.28
CA GLN A 125 -24.04 -1.49 10.29
C GLN A 125 -23.00 -1.15 9.23
N VAL A 126 -21.70 -1.18 9.61
CA VAL A 126 -20.57 -0.77 8.79
C VAL A 126 -19.46 -1.81 8.90
N SER A 127 -18.88 -2.18 7.78
CA SER A 127 -17.68 -3.02 7.74
C SER A 127 -16.66 -2.43 6.76
N ALA A 128 -15.38 -2.73 6.97
CA ALA A 128 -14.32 -2.29 6.08
C ALA A 128 -13.37 -3.45 5.78
N ALA A 129 -13.00 -3.60 4.52
CA ALA A 129 -12.11 -4.68 4.06
C ALA A 129 -11.18 -4.21 2.95
N ASN A 130 -9.99 -4.81 2.89
CA ASN A 130 -9.10 -4.68 1.74
C ASN A 130 -9.54 -5.65 0.65
N THR A 131 -9.73 -5.14 -0.56
CA THR A 131 -10.15 -5.91 -1.73
C THR A 131 -9.14 -5.73 -2.86
N PRO A 132 -9.16 -6.57 -3.90
CA PRO A 132 -8.33 -6.36 -5.10
C PRO A 132 -8.54 -5.01 -5.78
N ARG A 133 -9.71 -4.38 -5.58
CA ARG A 133 -10.06 -3.07 -6.14
C ARG A 133 -9.57 -1.90 -5.29
N GLY A 134 -9.27 -2.13 -4.02
CA GLY A 134 -8.91 -1.12 -3.04
C GLY A 134 -9.61 -1.34 -1.71
N VAL A 135 -9.69 -0.34 -0.87
CA VAL A 135 -10.38 -0.42 0.43
C VAL A 135 -11.87 -0.17 0.23
N ALA A 136 -12.68 -1.19 0.54
CA ALA A 136 -14.13 -1.12 0.48
C ALA A 136 -14.70 -0.92 1.89
N VAL A 137 -15.52 0.12 2.07
CA VAL A 137 -16.33 0.36 3.27
C VAL A 137 -17.78 0.07 2.90
N THR A 138 -18.35 -0.96 3.49
CA THR A 138 -19.71 -1.42 3.24
C THR A 138 -20.64 -0.91 4.33
N LEU A 139 -21.70 -0.21 3.95
CA LEU A 139 -22.72 0.32 4.85
C LEU A 139 -24.05 -0.36 4.56
N ASN A 140 -24.71 -0.83 5.62
CA ASN A 140 -26.02 -1.45 5.52
C ASN A 140 -27.08 -0.45 5.03
N ASP A 141 -27.97 -0.89 4.15
CA ASP A 141 -29.05 -0.10 3.59
C ASP A 141 -29.95 0.54 4.67
N LEU A 142 -30.43 -0.26 5.61
CA LEU A 142 -31.33 0.21 6.67
C LEU A 142 -30.69 1.20 7.63
N PHE A 143 -29.36 1.23 7.71
CA PHE A 143 -28.63 2.25 8.45
C PHE A 143 -28.64 3.58 7.68
N LEU A 144 -28.48 3.53 6.36
CA LEU A 144 -28.39 4.72 5.51
C LEU A 144 -29.74 5.30 5.12
N PHE A 145 -30.74 4.46 4.83
CA PHE A 145 -32.01 4.84 4.19
C PHE A 145 -33.21 4.15 4.85
N ASP A 146 -34.39 4.73 4.64
CA ASP A 146 -35.64 4.02 4.86
C ASP A 146 -35.93 3.06 3.71
N LEU A 147 -36.80 2.08 3.97
CA LEU A 147 -37.15 1.07 2.98
C LEU A 147 -37.71 1.73 1.70
N GLY A 148 -37.16 1.37 0.55
CA GLY A 148 -37.57 1.89 -0.75
C GLY A 148 -37.23 3.37 -0.98
N LYS A 149 -36.46 4.01 -0.08
CA LYS A 149 -36.05 5.42 -0.22
C LYS A 149 -34.54 5.53 -0.44
N ALA A 150 -34.10 6.74 -0.83
CA ALA A 150 -32.71 7.12 -1.01
C ALA A 150 -32.33 8.38 -0.24
N ASP A 151 -33.20 8.89 0.64
CA ASP A 151 -32.90 10.01 1.51
C ASP A 151 -32.07 9.52 2.69
N LEU A 152 -30.92 10.18 2.95
CA LEU A 152 -30.00 9.79 4.02
C LEU A 152 -30.65 10.02 5.41
N LYS A 153 -30.55 9.03 6.27
CA LYS A 153 -31.04 9.11 7.65
C LYS A 153 -30.08 9.91 8.52
N PRO A 154 -30.58 10.70 9.48
CA PRO A 154 -29.73 11.47 10.38
C PRO A 154 -28.63 10.66 11.12
N PRO A 155 -28.86 9.41 11.56
CA PRO A 155 -27.81 8.61 12.21
C PRO A 155 -26.62 8.25 11.31
N ALA A 156 -26.82 8.23 9.97
CA ALA A 156 -25.76 7.92 9.02
C ALA A 156 -24.80 9.10 8.77
N VAL A 157 -25.26 10.32 9.00
CA VAL A 157 -24.53 11.57 8.72
C VAL A 157 -23.17 11.63 9.42
N PRO A 158 -23.04 11.37 10.74
CA PRO A 158 -21.75 11.42 11.42
C PRO A 158 -20.74 10.43 10.84
N VAL A 159 -21.21 9.24 10.47
CA VAL A 159 -20.35 8.19 9.90
C VAL A 159 -19.85 8.62 8.52
N LEU A 160 -20.71 9.12 7.65
CA LEU A 160 -20.35 9.63 6.33
C LEU A 160 -19.39 10.82 6.43
N THR A 161 -19.62 11.76 7.36
CA THR A 161 -18.70 12.89 7.62
C THR A 161 -17.32 12.40 8.02
N LYS A 162 -17.26 11.41 8.94
CA LYS A 162 -15.99 10.83 9.37
C LYS A 162 -15.26 10.16 8.24
N LEU A 163 -15.93 9.33 7.43
CA LEU A 163 -15.34 8.70 6.27
C LEU A 163 -14.80 9.76 5.28
N ALA A 164 -15.60 10.77 4.97
CA ALA A 164 -15.19 11.86 4.10
C ALA A 164 -13.94 12.59 4.59
N SER A 165 -13.77 12.77 5.89
CA SER A 165 -12.59 13.43 6.48
C SER A 165 -11.29 12.64 6.29
N LEU A 166 -11.37 11.34 5.99
CA LEU A 166 -10.21 10.47 5.78
C LEU A 166 -9.74 10.45 4.31
N PHE A 167 -10.63 10.79 3.36
CA PHE A 167 -10.33 10.68 1.92
C PHE A 167 -9.42 11.77 1.35
N PRO A 168 -9.41 13.04 1.79
CA PRO A 168 -8.58 14.09 1.20
C PRO A 168 -7.08 13.81 1.29
N THR A 169 -6.65 12.98 2.24
CA THR A 169 -5.25 12.59 2.39
C THR A 169 -4.78 11.58 1.33
N LEU A 170 -5.72 11.05 0.54
CA LEU A 170 -5.49 10.02 -0.47
C LEU A 170 -5.59 10.63 -1.86
N ASP A 171 -4.61 10.33 -2.69
CA ASP A 171 -4.69 10.64 -4.12
C ASP A 171 -5.31 9.45 -4.85
N ALA A 172 -6.61 9.22 -4.59
CA ALA A 172 -7.35 8.07 -5.10
C ALA A 172 -8.78 8.46 -5.47
N THR A 173 -9.34 7.72 -6.41
CA THR A 173 -10.75 7.84 -6.79
C THR A 173 -11.62 7.07 -5.80
N VAL A 174 -12.73 7.68 -5.36
CA VAL A 174 -13.72 7.08 -4.47
C VAL A 174 -14.96 6.72 -5.29
N SER A 175 -15.25 5.42 -5.41
CA SER A 175 -16.44 4.88 -6.07
C SER A 175 -17.50 4.60 -5.03
N ILE A 176 -18.68 5.18 -5.21
CA ILE A 176 -19.88 4.92 -4.37
C ILE A 176 -20.79 3.99 -5.15
N GLU A 177 -21.02 2.78 -4.64
CA GLU A 177 -21.67 1.69 -5.34
C GLU A 177 -22.94 1.27 -4.63
N GLY A 178 -24.10 1.38 -5.33
CA GLY A 178 -25.40 0.98 -4.79
C GLY A 178 -25.75 -0.44 -5.18
N HIS A 179 -26.22 -1.21 -4.19
CA HIS A 179 -26.68 -2.60 -4.37
C HIS A 179 -28.05 -2.80 -3.73
N THR A 180 -28.86 -3.69 -4.33
CA THR A 180 -30.15 -4.13 -3.80
C THR A 180 -30.13 -5.66 -3.60
N ASP A 181 -31.20 -6.19 -3.02
CA ASP A 181 -31.56 -7.59 -3.14
C ASP A 181 -32.29 -7.85 -4.47
N ASP A 182 -32.72 -9.08 -4.70
CA ASP A 182 -33.43 -9.56 -5.90
C ASP A 182 -34.93 -9.32 -5.87
N LEU A 183 -35.49 -8.80 -4.76
CA LEU A 183 -36.93 -8.56 -4.69
C LEU A 183 -37.32 -7.35 -5.56
N PRO A 184 -38.41 -7.47 -6.32
CA PRO A 184 -38.93 -6.34 -7.06
C PRO A 184 -39.46 -5.25 -6.11
N LEU A 185 -39.37 -3.99 -6.55
CA LEU A 185 -39.88 -2.91 -5.76
C LEU A 185 -41.42 -3.00 -5.64
N VAL A 186 -41.93 -2.52 -4.50
CA VAL A 186 -43.41 -2.50 -4.27
C VAL A 186 -44.11 -1.60 -5.30
N THR A 187 -45.30 -1.97 -5.65
CA THR A 187 -46.18 -1.18 -6.56
C THR A 187 -46.35 0.24 -5.99
N GLY A 188 -46.17 1.25 -6.84
CA GLY A 188 -46.20 2.65 -6.40
C GLY A 188 -44.88 3.21 -5.86
N SER A 189 -43.78 2.44 -5.95
CA SER A 189 -42.45 2.96 -5.67
C SER A 189 -42.12 4.15 -6.56
N PHE A 190 -41.40 5.13 -6.00
CA PHE A 190 -40.87 6.26 -6.75
C PHE A 190 -39.89 5.84 -7.86
N TYR A 191 -39.18 4.75 -7.62
CA TYR A 191 -38.19 4.18 -8.56
C TYR A 191 -38.83 3.09 -9.40
N LYS A 192 -38.47 3.04 -10.68
CA LYS A 192 -38.99 2.07 -11.64
C LYS A 192 -38.56 0.63 -11.33
N ASP A 193 -37.35 0.47 -10.88
CA ASP A 193 -36.68 -0.82 -10.67
C ASP A 193 -35.52 -0.70 -9.67
N ASN A 194 -34.86 -1.83 -9.36
CA ASN A 194 -33.71 -1.91 -8.51
C ASN A 194 -32.49 -1.12 -9.03
N TRP A 195 -32.35 -0.95 -10.34
CA TRP A 195 -31.34 -0.08 -10.93
C TRP A 195 -31.54 1.38 -10.55
N GLY A 196 -32.78 1.87 -10.70
CA GLY A 196 -33.13 3.25 -10.32
C GLY A 196 -32.96 3.50 -8.84
N LEU A 197 -33.33 2.54 -7.97
CA LEU A 197 -33.17 2.67 -6.52
C LEU A 197 -31.67 2.66 -6.12
N SER A 198 -30.90 1.70 -6.63
CA SER A 198 -29.47 1.60 -6.30
C SER A 198 -28.69 2.82 -6.79
N GLN A 199 -29.02 3.36 -7.98
CA GLN A 199 -28.42 4.60 -8.49
C GLN A 199 -28.77 5.81 -7.63
N ALA A 200 -30.03 5.95 -7.23
CA ALA A 200 -30.45 7.07 -6.39
C ALA A 200 -29.73 7.05 -5.03
N ARG A 201 -29.54 5.88 -4.45
CA ARG A 201 -28.83 5.70 -3.17
C ARG A 201 -27.34 6.05 -3.25
N SER A 202 -26.65 5.52 -4.26
CA SER A 202 -25.23 5.86 -4.47
C SER A 202 -25.06 7.35 -4.77
N LEU A 203 -25.98 7.95 -5.53
CA LEU A 203 -25.96 9.37 -5.83
C LEU A 203 -26.24 10.25 -4.60
N SER A 204 -27.12 9.82 -3.69
CA SER A 204 -27.39 10.54 -2.44
C SER A 204 -26.15 10.62 -1.54
N VAL A 205 -25.41 9.52 -1.41
CA VAL A 205 -24.12 9.51 -0.67
C VAL A 205 -23.08 10.38 -1.41
N LEU A 206 -22.98 10.29 -2.72
CA LEU A 206 -22.06 11.11 -3.51
C LEU A 206 -22.37 12.60 -3.33
N ARG A 207 -23.64 13.01 -3.42
CA ARG A 207 -24.06 14.40 -3.19
C ARG A 207 -23.71 14.88 -1.79
N TYR A 208 -23.89 14.02 -0.79
CA TYR A 208 -23.48 14.34 0.57
C TYR A 208 -21.97 14.66 0.63
N PHE A 209 -21.13 13.85 0.01
CA PHE A 209 -19.68 14.11 -0.04
C PHE A 209 -19.34 15.40 -0.80
N LEU A 210 -20.02 15.70 -1.88
CA LEU A 210 -19.78 16.91 -2.66
C LEU A 210 -20.18 18.20 -1.91
N TYR A 211 -21.36 18.23 -1.34
CA TYR A 211 -21.95 19.48 -0.86
C TYR A 211 -21.69 19.73 0.61
N GLU A 212 -21.69 18.67 1.43
CA GLU A 212 -21.55 18.80 2.89
C GLU A 212 -20.09 18.64 3.34
N THR A 213 -19.26 17.91 2.58
CA THR A 213 -17.86 17.64 2.97
C THR A 213 -16.82 18.23 2.02
N GLN A 214 -17.25 18.83 0.91
CA GLN A 214 -16.42 19.53 -0.06
C GLN A 214 -15.29 18.67 -0.67
N LEU A 215 -15.55 17.39 -0.91
CA LEU A 215 -14.62 16.53 -1.61
C LEU A 215 -14.52 16.91 -3.11
N ASP A 216 -13.33 16.70 -3.69
CA ASP A 216 -13.08 17.02 -5.10
C ASP A 216 -14.00 16.19 -6.02
N PRO A 217 -14.87 16.82 -6.82
CA PRO A 217 -15.77 16.14 -7.73
C PRO A 217 -15.06 15.20 -8.72
N LYS A 218 -13.84 15.54 -9.11
CA LYS A 218 -13.04 14.72 -10.05
C LYS A 218 -12.65 13.36 -9.51
N LYS A 219 -12.66 13.21 -8.20
CA LYS A 219 -12.31 11.97 -7.50
C LYS A 219 -13.51 11.13 -7.09
N LEU A 220 -14.72 11.55 -7.41
CA LEU A 220 -15.96 10.86 -7.00
C LEU A 220 -16.67 10.23 -8.20
N VAL A 221 -17.04 8.96 -8.04
CA VAL A 221 -17.82 8.19 -9.04
C VAL A 221 -19.00 7.54 -8.33
N SER A 222 -20.20 7.64 -8.93
CA SER A 222 -21.40 6.92 -8.47
C SER A 222 -21.73 5.81 -9.46
N THR A 223 -21.97 4.60 -8.96
CA THR A 223 -22.27 3.42 -9.76
C THR A 223 -23.45 2.65 -9.16
N ALA A 224 -24.32 2.13 -10.01
CA ALA A 224 -25.42 1.25 -9.64
C ALA A 224 -25.11 -0.18 -10.10
N TYR A 225 -25.42 -1.15 -9.25
CA TYR A 225 -25.31 -2.57 -9.58
C TYR A 225 -26.62 -3.34 -9.37
N ALA A 226 -27.65 -2.71 -8.82
CA ALA A 226 -28.88 -3.40 -8.46
C ALA A 226 -28.61 -4.72 -7.71
N ASP A 227 -29.20 -5.82 -8.11
CA ASP A 227 -29.06 -7.18 -7.57
C ASP A 227 -27.99 -8.01 -8.28
N THR A 228 -27.24 -7.45 -9.23
CA THR A 228 -26.29 -8.20 -10.08
C THR A 228 -25.00 -8.63 -9.39
N ARG A 229 -24.71 -8.07 -8.21
CA ARG A 229 -23.50 -8.37 -7.43
C ARG A 229 -23.84 -8.72 -5.98
N PRO A 230 -24.51 -9.86 -5.73
CA PRO A 230 -24.86 -10.30 -4.40
C PRO A 230 -23.62 -10.74 -3.63
N VAL A 231 -23.53 -10.44 -2.32
CA VAL A 231 -22.50 -10.94 -1.39
C VAL A 231 -22.97 -12.18 -0.63
N ALA A 232 -24.27 -12.48 -0.69
CA ALA A 232 -24.89 -13.68 -0.16
C ALA A 232 -26.02 -14.12 -1.09
N GLU A 233 -26.38 -15.41 -1.06
CA GLU A 233 -27.53 -15.90 -1.81
C GLU A 233 -28.82 -15.22 -1.34
N ASN A 234 -29.73 -14.83 -2.25
CA ASN A 234 -30.98 -14.16 -1.95
C ASN A 234 -32.08 -15.11 -1.40
N ASN A 235 -31.70 -16.13 -0.66
CA ASN A 235 -32.57 -17.20 -0.18
C ASN A 235 -33.21 -16.95 1.19
N SER A 236 -32.74 -15.96 1.94
CA SER A 236 -33.31 -15.60 3.27
C SER A 236 -33.39 -14.08 3.44
N ALA A 237 -34.20 -13.62 4.39
CA ALA A 237 -34.31 -12.21 4.72
C ALA A 237 -32.98 -11.61 5.22
N GLU A 238 -32.21 -12.39 5.98
CA GLU A 238 -30.89 -12.01 6.52
C GLU A 238 -29.88 -11.85 5.40
N ASN A 239 -29.86 -12.76 4.44
CA ASN A 239 -28.95 -12.71 3.29
C ASN A 239 -29.32 -11.57 2.36
N ARG A 240 -30.60 -11.35 2.08
CA ARG A 240 -31.07 -10.18 1.33
C ARG A 240 -30.70 -8.87 2.02
N ALA A 241 -30.75 -8.81 3.34
CA ALA A 241 -30.31 -7.62 4.09
C ALA A 241 -28.80 -7.33 3.89
N LYS A 242 -27.94 -8.36 3.74
CA LYS A 242 -26.53 -8.19 3.40
C LYS A 242 -26.32 -7.67 1.98
N ASN A 243 -27.18 -8.06 1.04
CA ASN A 243 -27.12 -7.61 -0.35
C ASN A 243 -27.55 -6.15 -0.50
N ARG A 244 -28.53 -5.71 0.30
CA ARG A 244 -28.94 -4.28 0.35
C ARG A 244 -27.89 -3.45 1.08
N ARG A 245 -27.01 -2.81 0.32
CA ARG A 245 -25.87 -2.06 0.85
C ARG A 245 -25.44 -0.94 -0.07
N VAL A 246 -24.65 -0.03 0.47
CA VAL A 246 -23.81 0.88 -0.31
C VAL A 246 -22.35 0.56 0.01
N GLU A 247 -21.56 0.38 -1.00
CA GLU A 247 -20.10 0.25 -0.86
C GLU A 247 -19.42 1.55 -1.27
N ILE A 248 -18.54 2.06 -0.40
CA ILE A 248 -17.67 3.19 -0.70
C ILE A 248 -16.27 2.60 -0.90
N VAL A 249 -15.81 2.56 -2.14
CA VAL A 249 -14.55 1.92 -2.52
C VAL A 249 -13.52 2.98 -2.86
N VAL A 250 -12.48 3.09 -2.04
CA VAL A 250 -11.29 3.87 -2.38
C VAL A 250 -10.44 3.03 -3.32
N LEU A 251 -10.47 3.41 -4.61
CA LEU A 251 -9.91 2.59 -5.67
C LEU A 251 -8.38 2.57 -5.61
N ARG A 252 -7.82 1.38 -5.77
CA ARG A 252 -6.39 1.19 -6.02
C ARG A 252 -6.09 1.61 -7.45
N GLU A 253 -5.21 2.57 -7.63
CA GLU A 253 -4.76 2.93 -8.97
C GLU A 253 -3.94 1.79 -9.58
N LYS A 254 -4.30 1.41 -10.81
CA LYS A 254 -3.47 0.47 -11.57
C LYS A 254 -2.24 1.20 -12.07
N PRO A 255 -1.05 0.56 -12.05
CA PRO A 255 0.14 1.15 -12.65
C PRO A 255 -0.11 1.49 -14.12
N ALA A 256 0.41 2.63 -14.57
CA ALA A 256 0.26 3.10 -15.95
C ALA A 256 0.73 2.07 -16.99
N SER A 257 1.69 1.21 -16.62
CA SER A 257 2.17 0.09 -17.43
C SER A 257 1.12 -0.99 -17.72
N ALA A 258 0.07 -1.11 -16.89
CA ALA A 258 -1.01 -2.08 -17.09
C ALA A 258 -2.09 -1.58 -18.08
N LEU A 259 -2.00 -0.35 -18.54
CA LEU A 259 -2.95 0.29 -19.47
C LEU A 259 -2.49 0.27 -20.92
N GLN A 260 -1.30 -0.30 -21.23
CA GLN A 260 -0.92 -0.49 -22.62
C GLN A 260 -1.78 -1.60 -23.21
N PRO A 261 -2.56 -1.33 -24.26
CA PRO A 261 -3.25 -2.39 -24.99
C PRO A 261 -2.18 -3.32 -25.54
N SER A 262 -2.30 -4.62 -25.24
CA SER A 262 -1.54 -5.66 -25.92
C SER A 262 -1.84 -5.51 -27.43
N GLY A 263 -0.95 -4.82 -28.13
CA GLY A 263 -1.03 -4.68 -29.57
C GLY A 263 -0.92 -6.06 -30.22
N ASN A 264 -1.94 -6.45 -30.87
CA ASN A 264 -1.94 -7.52 -31.85
C ASN A 264 -1.29 -7.03 -33.14
#